data_d8737e12d84ae60936804beaa6449f98
#
_entry.id   d8737e12d84ae60936804beaa6449f98
#
_cell.length_a   1.000
_cell.length_b   1.000
_cell.length_c   1.000
_cell.angle_alpha   90.00
_cell.angle_beta   90.00
_cell.angle_gamma   90.00
#
_symmetry.space_group_name_H-M   'P 1'
#
loop_
_entity.id
_entity.type
_entity.pdbx_description
1 polymer ?
#
loop_
_entity_poly.entity_id
_entity_poly.type
_entity_poly.pdbx_seq_one_letter_code
_entity_poly.pdbx_strand_id
1 'polypeptide(L)'
;IKKVRRVKVVDTHCPNIKLNGTNEKNIFLNEKYVEDGYIAIDNYDGNITDKVSISSNLKNEVGKYEIVYTVKDSSNNSCSVKRKVNVIENNNGVVYLTFDDGPSNITNGILDILKKNNVKATFFLVGFNDNMNDIVKRIYDEGHTIGLHSNTHIYNEIYSSAEAYYSDLYTLSRKIKKLINIDTKIIRFPGGSSNTISSFNKGIMSYLSKDVLKNGFHYFDWNVSAEDAYLRSEKEVYNNVIYGLSKNRSNVVLLHDFYNNYKTLNALDKII
;
A
#
# COMPACT_ATOMS: atom_id res chain seq x y z
N ILE A 1 52.71 3.50 57.83
CA ILE A 1 52.88 3.50 56.37
C ILE A 1 51.47 3.34 55.77
N LYS A 2 50.96 4.39 55.11
CA LYS A 2 49.71 4.34 54.33
C LYS A 2 50.01 3.61 53.02
N LYS A 3 49.40 2.45 52.80
CA LYS A 3 49.43 1.77 51.51
C LYS A 3 48.32 2.38 50.64
N VAL A 4 48.66 3.02 49.54
CA VAL A 4 47.70 3.57 48.56
C VAL A 4 47.50 2.48 47.49
N ARG A 5 46.24 2.05 47.26
CA ARG A 5 45.85 1.24 46.13
C ARG A 5 45.43 2.16 44.96
N ARG A 6 45.99 2.00 43.82
CA ARG A 6 45.51 2.62 42.59
C ARG A 6 44.54 1.65 41.93
N VAL A 7 43.32 2.07 41.72
CA VAL A 7 42.29 1.35 40.97
C VAL A 7 42.12 2.04 39.63
N LYS A 8 42.28 1.31 38.54
CA LYS A 8 41.95 1.81 37.20
C LYS A 8 40.56 1.28 36.84
N VAL A 9 39.64 2.20 36.66
CA VAL A 9 38.30 1.88 36.09
C VAL A 9 38.48 1.88 34.56
N VAL A 10 38.07 0.79 33.93
CA VAL A 10 38.15 0.63 32.47
C VAL A 10 36.75 0.34 31.96
N ASP A 11 36.31 1.11 31.01
CA ASP A 11 35.08 0.83 30.27
C ASP A 11 35.34 -0.25 29.23
N THR A 12 34.51 -1.27 29.20
CA THR A 12 34.60 -2.44 28.32
C THR A 12 33.33 -2.66 27.50
N HIS A 13 32.36 -1.76 27.61
CA HIS A 13 31.10 -1.83 26.89
C HIS A 13 31.12 -0.94 25.67
N CYS A 14 30.66 -1.45 24.56
CA CYS A 14 30.54 -0.62 23.38
C CYS A 14 29.23 0.18 23.36
N PRO A 15 29.20 1.34 22.72
CA PRO A 15 28.03 2.19 22.62
C PRO A 15 26.82 1.50 21.96
N ASN A 16 25.61 1.88 22.35
CA ASN A 16 24.39 1.43 21.73
C ASN A 16 23.91 2.41 20.67
N ILE A 17 23.75 1.94 19.42
CA ILE A 17 23.20 2.73 18.31
C ILE A 17 21.75 2.31 18.10
N LYS A 18 20.83 3.27 18.11
CA LYS A 18 19.42 3.08 17.77
C LYS A 18 19.11 3.89 16.51
N LEU A 19 18.63 3.20 15.47
CA LEU A 19 18.15 3.83 14.24
C LEU A 19 16.72 4.38 14.45
N ASN A 20 16.44 5.57 13.92
CA ASN A 20 15.10 6.09 13.80
C ASN A 20 14.39 5.45 12.60
N GLY A 21 13.06 5.32 12.65
CA GLY A 21 12.30 4.66 11.59
C GLY A 21 12.53 3.15 11.51
N THR A 22 12.41 2.61 10.30
CA THR A 22 12.52 1.16 10.06
C THR A 22 13.98 0.74 9.78
N ASN A 23 14.32 -0.49 10.16
CA ASN A 23 15.64 -1.08 9.85
C ASN A 23 15.76 -1.56 8.41
N GLU A 24 14.64 -1.57 7.67
CA GLU A 24 14.59 -1.88 6.24
C GLU A 24 13.73 -0.84 5.52
N LYS A 25 14.25 -0.30 4.41
CA LYS A 25 13.61 0.72 3.57
C LYS A 25 13.56 0.29 2.13
N ASN A 26 12.45 0.56 1.45
CA ASN A 26 12.36 0.48 0.00
C ASN A 26 12.43 1.89 -0.58
N ILE A 27 13.26 2.07 -1.61
CA ILE A 27 13.31 3.28 -2.43
C ILE A 27 13.21 2.88 -3.90
N PHE A 28 12.68 3.77 -4.73
CA PHE A 28 12.63 3.52 -6.16
C PHE A 28 13.96 3.81 -6.86
N LEU A 29 14.19 3.13 -7.97
CA LEU A 29 15.30 3.48 -8.88
C LEU A 29 15.20 4.96 -9.26
N ASN A 30 16.31 5.69 -9.14
CA ASN A 30 16.41 7.15 -9.29
C ASN A 30 15.79 7.99 -8.15
N GLU A 31 15.31 7.38 -7.09
CA GLU A 31 14.89 8.09 -5.89
C GLU A 31 16.11 8.34 -4.97
N LYS A 32 16.18 9.55 -4.41
CA LYS A 32 17.22 9.89 -3.45
C LYS A 32 16.89 9.29 -2.08
N TYR A 33 17.83 8.53 -1.52
CA TYR A 33 17.70 8.05 -0.15
C TYR A 33 17.66 9.24 0.84
N VAL A 34 16.70 9.20 1.76
CA VAL A 34 16.56 10.15 2.86
C VAL A 34 16.79 9.42 4.18
N GLU A 35 17.75 9.89 4.97
CA GLU A 35 18.08 9.34 6.27
C GLU A 35 17.04 9.76 7.33
N ASP A 36 16.54 8.77 8.11
CA ASP A 36 15.56 9.01 9.18
C ASP A 36 16.23 9.42 10.50
N GLY A 37 17.56 9.34 10.53
CA GLY A 37 18.38 9.65 11.71
C GLY A 37 18.67 8.45 12.59
N TYR A 38 19.48 8.71 13.61
CA TYR A 38 19.97 7.73 14.59
C TYR A 38 20.38 8.43 15.87
N ILE A 39 20.54 7.66 16.95
CA ILE A 39 21.08 8.12 18.24
C ILE A 39 22.06 7.07 18.72
N ALA A 40 23.24 7.53 19.22
CA ALA A 40 24.25 6.68 19.84
C ALA A 40 24.49 7.12 21.29
N ILE A 41 24.33 6.18 22.23
CA ILE A 41 24.51 6.42 23.65
C ILE A 41 25.47 5.38 24.22
N ASP A 42 26.43 5.86 24.97
CA ASP A 42 27.37 5.07 25.74
C ASP A 42 27.13 5.21 27.23
N ASN A 43 27.45 4.16 27.99
CA ASN A 43 27.25 4.15 29.42
C ASN A 43 28.22 5.04 30.19
N TYR A 44 29.42 5.33 29.62
CA TYR A 44 30.45 6.17 30.24
C TYR A 44 30.54 7.53 29.56
N ASP A 45 30.58 7.58 28.22
CA ASP A 45 30.73 8.81 27.44
C ASP A 45 29.41 9.58 27.23
N GLY A 46 28.26 8.95 27.54
CA GLY A 46 26.94 9.56 27.35
C GLY A 46 26.51 9.60 25.89
N ASN A 47 25.95 10.71 25.44
CA ASN A 47 25.51 10.87 24.06
C ASN A 47 26.70 11.19 23.14
N ILE A 48 27.02 10.26 22.26
CA ILE A 48 28.11 10.32 21.27
C ILE A 48 27.59 10.16 19.84
N THR A 49 26.37 10.60 19.58
CA THR A 49 25.71 10.53 18.26
C THR A 49 26.54 11.24 17.17
N ASP A 50 27.22 12.30 17.50
CA ASP A 50 28.11 13.07 16.62
C ASP A 50 29.37 12.31 16.19
N LYS A 51 29.74 11.24 16.91
CA LYS A 51 30.89 10.38 16.57
C LYS A 51 30.50 9.20 15.67
N VAL A 52 29.23 9.05 15.27
CA VAL A 52 28.80 7.97 14.39
C VAL A 52 29.35 8.20 12.98
N SER A 53 30.10 7.23 12.48
CA SER A 53 30.52 7.16 11.09
C SER A 53 29.53 6.31 10.27
N ILE A 54 29.23 6.75 9.07
CA ILE A 54 28.30 6.06 8.16
C ILE A 54 29.07 5.61 6.93
N SER A 55 28.95 4.33 6.58
CA SER A 55 29.38 3.79 5.31
C SER A 55 28.23 3.13 4.59
N SER A 56 28.25 3.14 3.26
CA SER A 56 27.17 2.59 2.46
C SER A 56 27.70 1.99 1.15
N ASN A 57 27.09 0.90 0.74
CA ASN A 57 27.29 0.33 -0.60
C ASN A 57 26.08 0.65 -1.52
N LEU A 58 25.20 1.57 -1.13
CA LEU A 58 24.00 1.95 -1.88
C LEU A 58 24.38 2.47 -3.28
N LYS A 59 23.74 1.89 -4.29
CA LYS A 59 23.87 2.30 -5.68
C LYS A 59 22.49 2.62 -6.25
N ASN A 60 22.49 3.36 -7.34
CA ASN A 60 21.25 3.61 -8.11
C ASN A 60 21.02 2.48 -9.14
N GLU A 61 20.91 1.26 -8.65
CA GLU A 61 20.65 0.03 -9.40
C GLU A 61 19.68 -0.81 -8.59
N VAL A 62 18.77 -1.53 -9.25
CA VAL A 62 17.85 -2.46 -8.57
C VAL A 62 18.64 -3.49 -7.80
N GLY A 63 18.38 -3.62 -6.50
CA GLY A 63 19.13 -4.52 -5.65
C GLY A 63 18.93 -4.27 -4.16
N LYS A 64 19.67 -5.05 -3.36
CA LYS A 64 19.66 -4.93 -1.89
C LYS A 64 21.00 -4.37 -1.42
N TYR A 65 20.93 -3.35 -0.61
CA TYR A 65 22.07 -2.60 -0.13
C TYR A 65 22.04 -2.45 1.39
N GLU A 66 23.16 -2.05 1.97
CA GLU A 66 23.28 -1.82 3.40
C GLU A 66 23.92 -0.44 3.67
N ILE A 67 23.40 0.24 4.66
CA ILE A 67 24.02 1.41 5.30
C ILE A 67 24.47 0.95 6.67
N VAL A 68 25.75 1.11 6.98
CA VAL A 68 26.38 0.69 8.22
C VAL A 68 26.71 1.92 9.06
N TYR A 69 26.19 1.98 10.26
CA TYR A 69 26.44 3.00 11.25
C TYR A 69 27.39 2.43 12.30
N THR A 70 28.55 3.04 12.46
CA THR A 70 29.59 2.60 13.40
C THR A 70 29.92 3.74 14.35
N VAL A 71 30.03 3.43 15.63
CA VAL A 71 30.46 4.39 16.63
C VAL A 71 31.53 3.74 17.53
N LYS A 72 32.45 4.56 18.00
CA LYS A 72 33.52 4.19 18.90
C LYS A 72 33.57 5.15 20.09
N ASP A 73 33.64 4.60 21.32
CA ASP A 73 33.75 5.37 22.55
C ASP A 73 35.21 5.86 22.80
N SER A 74 35.41 6.59 23.87
CA SER A 74 36.73 7.08 24.31
C SER A 74 37.66 5.96 24.79
N SER A 75 37.11 4.80 25.16
CA SER A 75 37.84 3.60 25.58
C SER A 75 38.20 2.64 24.44
N ASN A 76 37.84 3.02 23.20
CA ASN A 76 38.03 2.27 21.97
C ASN A 76 37.12 1.05 21.78
N ASN A 77 36.04 0.91 22.52
CA ASN A 77 35.01 -0.09 22.23
C ASN A 77 34.16 0.39 21.06
N SER A 78 33.87 -0.51 20.09
CA SER A 78 33.19 -0.15 18.86
C SER A 78 31.98 -1.05 18.61
N CYS A 79 30.85 -0.46 18.26
CA CYS A 79 29.66 -1.18 17.83
C CYS A 79 29.11 -0.63 16.50
N SER A 80 28.40 -1.49 15.78
CA SER A 80 27.78 -1.14 14.50
C SER A 80 26.37 -1.70 14.39
N VAL A 81 25.50 -0.95 13.73
CA VAL A 81 24.16 -1.40 13.29
C VAL A 81 23.99 -1.16 11.80
N LYS A 82 23.06 -1.88 11.18
CA LYS A 82 22.81 -1.80 9.73
C LYS A 82 21.37 -1.45 9.45
N ARG A 83 21.16 -0.61 8.43
CA ARG A 83 19.87 -0.43 7.76
C ARG A 83 19.95 -1.07 6.38
N LYS A 84 18.98 -1.91 6.06
CA LYS A 84 18.83 -2.47 4.72
C LYS A 84 18.08 -1.49 3.84
N VAL A 85 18.54 -1.30 2.60
CA VAL A 85 17.87 -0.47 1.59
C VAL A 85 17.65 -1.33 0.35
N ASN A 86 16.40 -1.53 -0.03
CA ASN A 86 16.06 -2.20 -1.28
C ASN A 86 15.78 -1.13 -2.33
N VAL A 87 16.59 -1.07 -3.37
CA VAL A 87 16.29 -0.28 -4.57
C VAL A 87 15.44 -1.16 -5.48
N ILE A 88 14.21 -0.73 -5.75
CA ILE A 88 13.24 -1.46 -6.58
C ILE A 88 12.98 -0.68 -7.87
N GLU A 89 12.54 -1.38 -8.91
CA GLU A 89 12.16 -0.71 -10.15
C GLU A 89 11.10 0.35 -9.89
N ASN A 90 11.29 1.50 -10.50
CA ASN A 90 10.27 2.52 -10.56
C ASN A 90 9.36 2.18 -11.74
N ASN A 91 8.15 1.68 -11.46
CA ASN A 91 7.13 1.42 -12.48
C ASN A 91 6.54 2.75 -13.03
N ASN A 92 7.38 3.74 -13.29
CA ASN A 92 6.98 5.00 -13.87
C ASN A 92 6.28 4.75 -15.20
N GLY A 93 5.12 5.31 -15.36
CA GLY A 93 4.33 5.17 -16.57
C GLY A 93 3.46 3.91 -16.63
N VAL A 94 3.51 3.01 -15.64
CA VAL A 94 2.58 1.86 -15.55
C VAL A 94 1.19 2.36 -15.19
N VAL A 95 0.19 1.81 -15.86
CA VAL A 95 -1.22 2.09 -15.60
C VAL A 95 -1.87 0.83 -15.05
N TYR A 96 -2.42 0.92 -13.85
CA TYR A 96 -3.22 -0.12 -13.21
C TYR A 96 -4.69 0.25 -13.35
N LEU A 97 -5.42 -0.47 -14.19
CA LEU A 97 -6.87 -0.31 -14.31
C LEU A 97 -7.57 -1.00 -13.14
N THR A 98 -8.39 -0.28 -12.42
CA THR A 98 -9.16 -0.80 -11.29
C THR A 98 -10.63 -0.44 -11.42
N PHE A 99 -11.50 -1.40 -11.11
CA PHE A 99 -12.95 -1.27 -11.18
C PHE A 99 -13.57 -1.55 -9.83
N ASP A 100 -14.33 -0.61 -9.29
CA ASP A 100 -15.06 -0.73 -8.04
C ASP A 100 -16.54 -1.07 -8.31
N ASP A 101 -17.25 -1.58 -7.29
CA ASP A 101 -18.69 -1.80 -7.23
C ASP A 101 -19.25 -2.96 -8.07
N GLY A 102 -18.40 -3.70 -8.78
CA GLY A 102 -18.81 -4.93 -9.48
C GLY A 102 -19.07 -6.13 -8.55
N PRO A 103 -19.61 -7.24 -9.07
CA PRO A 103 -19.98 -7.46 -10.46
C PRO A 103 -21.35 -6.87 -10.82
N SER A 104 -21.51 -6.43 -12.06
CA SER A 104 -22.73 -5.83 -12.58
C SER A 104 -23.13 -6.41 -13.95
N ASN A 105 -24.16 -5.83 -14.56
CA ASN A 105 -24.60 -6.19 -15.91
C ASN A 105 -23.63 -5.76 -17.02
N ILE A 106 -22.65 -4.89 -16.71
CA ILE A 106 -21.64 -4.47 -17.71
C ILE A 106 -20.31 -5.19 -17.53
N THR A 107 -20.09 -5.93 -16.45
CA THR A 107 -18.81 -6.61 -16.16
C THR A 107 -18.35 -7.49 -17.31
N ASN A 108 -19.26 -8.27 -17.92
CA ASN A 108 -18.91 -9.11 -19.08
C ASN A 108 -18.37 -8.30 -20.25
N GLY A 109 -18.98 -7.15 -20.54
CA GLY A 109 -18.50 -6.24 -21.58
C GLY A 109 -17.12 -5.65 -21.26
N ILE A 110 -16.85 -5.30 -19.99
CA ILE A 110 -15.54 -4.88 -19.53
C ILE A 110 -14.51 -5.99 -19.76
N LEU A 111 -14.81 -7.22 -19.37
CA LEU A 111 -13.93 -8.38 -19.55
C LEU A 111 -13.65 -8.67 -21.03
N ASP A 112 -14.63 -8.53 -21.91
CA ASP A 112 -14.46 -8.70 -23.36
C ASP A 112 -13.46 -7.68 -23.92
N ILE A 113 -13.55 -6.41 -23.50
CA ILE A 113 -12.63 -5.35 -23.91
C ILE A 113 -11.22 -5.60 -23.37
N LEU A 114 -11.08 -5.94 -22.10
CA LEU A 114 -9.79 -6.27 -21.48
C LEU A 114 -9.12 -7.46 -22.17
N LYS A 115 -9.89 -8.49 -22.50
CA LYS A 115 -9.42 -9.68 -23.23
C LYS A 115 -8.98 -9.34 -24.65
N LYS A 116 -9.78 -8.57 -25.38
CA LYS A 116 -9.47 -8.08 -26.75
C LYS A 116 -8.12 -7.36 -26.78
N ASN A 117 -7.84 -6.54 -25.76
CA ASN A 117 -6.62 -5.74 -25.67
C ASN A 117 -5.48 -6.45 -24.93
N ASN A 118 -5.67 -7.70 -24.47
CA ASN A 118 -4.72 -8.48 -23.66
C ASN A 118 -4.24 -7.73 -22.41
N VAL A 119 -5.15 -7.05 -21.72
CA VAL A 119 -4.89 -6.26 -20.50
C VAL A 119 -5.53 -6.92 -19.31
N LYS A 120 -4.84 -6.91 -18.17
CA LYS A 120 -5.39 -7.35 -16.87
C LYS A 120 -5.74 -6.14 -16.01
N ALA A 121 -6.73 -6.34 -15.14
CA ALA A 121 -7.23 -5.31 -14.24
C ALA A 121 -7.47 -5.86 -12.82
N THR A 122 -7.75 -4.98 -11.89
CA THR A 122 -8.18 -5.34 -10.53
C THR A 122 -9.64 -4.94 -10.37
N PHE A 123 -10.46 -5.87 -9.86
CA PHE A 123 -11.86 -5.66 -9.56
C PHE A 123 -12.06 -5.68 -8.05
N PHE A 124 -12.43 -4.55 -7.46
CA PHE A 124 -12.81 -4.44 -6.06
C PHE A 124 -14.32 -4.67 -5.93
N LEU A 125 -14.68 -5.90 -5.60
CA LEU A 125 -16.06 -6.37 -5.65
C LEU A 125 -16.87 -5.92 -4.43
N VAL A 126 -18.16 -5.70 -4.65
CA VAL A 126 -19.17 -5.58 -3.59
C VAL A 126 -19.95 -6.89 -3.42
N GLY A 127 -20.83 -6.95 -2.43
CA GLY A 127 -21.72 -8.10 -2.25
C GLY A 127 -22.60 -8.35 -3.49
N PHE A 128 -22.74 -9.58 -3.90
CA PHE A 128 -23.45 -9.98 -5.12
C PHE A 128 -24.35 -11.18 -4.88
N ASN A 129 -25.35 -11.36 -5.73
CA ASN A 129 -26.25 -12.53 -5.73
C ASN A 129 -25.64 -13.70 -6.50
N ASP A 130 -26.19 -14.90 -6.29
CA ASP A 130 -25.64 -16.14 -6.87
C ASP A 130 -25.72 -16.20 -8.39
N ASN A 131 -26.63 -15.43 -9.02
CA ASN A 131 -26.70 -15.28 -10.47
C ASN A 131 -25.48 -14.55 -11.08
N MET A 132 -24.63 -13.91 -10.24
CA MET A 132 -23.38 -13.27 -10.66
C MET A 132 -22.15 -14.19 -10.45
N ASN A 133 -22.34 -15.40 -9.91
CA ASN A 133 -21.24 -16.31 -9.60
C ASN A 133 -20.36 -16.61 -10.81
N ASP A 134 -20.96 -16.81 -11.98
CA ASP A 134 -20.20 -17.14 -13.20
C ASP A 134 -19.38 -15.95 -13.71
N ILE A 135 -19.85 -14.72 -13.48
CA ILE A 135 -19.09 -13.52 -13.79
C ILE A 135 -17.87 -13.39 -12.88
N VAL A 136 -18.03 -13.63 -11.58
CA VAL A 136 -16.91 -13.61 -10.62
C VAL A 136 -15.87 -14.69 -10.95
N LYS A 137 -16.32 -15.90 -11.32
CA LYS A 137 -15.40 -16.96 -11.81
C LYS A 137 -14.68 -16.50 -13.07
N ARG A 138 -15.39 -15.89 -14.01
CA ARG A 138 -14.81 -15.38 -15.26
C ARG A 138 -13.73 -14.32 -14.98
N ILE A 139 -13.96 -13.37 -14.06
CA ILE A 139 -12.93 -12.40 -13.65
C ILE A 139 -11.66 -13.13 -13.21
N TYR A 140 -11.80 -14.16 -12.38
CA TYR A 140 -10.68 -14.96 -11.88
C TYR A 140 -10.01 -15.80 -12.97
N ASP A 141 -10.77 -16.55 -13.74
CA ASP A 141 -10.29 -17.49 -14.77
C ASP A 141 -9.56 -16.76 -15.91
N GLU A 142 -9.99 -15.54 -16.22
CA GLU A 142 -9.29 -14.67 -17.20
C GLU A 142 -8.05 -13.98 -16.61
N GLY A 143 -7.68 -14.27 -15.34
CA GLY A 143 -6.43 -13.82 -14.71
C GLY A 143 -6.45 -12.38 -14.24
N HIS A 144 -7.62 -11.83 -13.92
CA HIS A 144 -7.74 -10.54 -13.25
C HIS A 144 -7.59 -10.70 -11.75
N THR A 145 -7.21 -9.62 -11.07
CA THR A 145 -7.11 -9.60 -9.61
C THR A 145 -8.48 -9.27 -9.01
N ILE A 146 -8.87 -10.03 -7.99
CA ILE A 146 -10.08 -9.76 -7.20
C ILE A 146 -9.67 -9.18 -5.86
N GLY A 147 -10.17 -7.99 -5.54
CA GLY A 147 -10.11 -7.34 -4.25
C GLY A 147 -11.48 -7.23 -3.59
N LEU A 148 -11.49 -6.88 -2.31
CA LEU A 148 -12.72 -6.67 -1.53
C LEU A 148 -12.99 -5.16 -1.44
N HIS A 149 -14.23 -4.76 -1.74
CA HIS A 149 -14.66 -3.37 -1.53
C HIS A 149 -15.55 -3.27 -0.30
N SER A 150 -16.66 -3.95 -0.30
CA SER A 150 -17.62 -4.05 0.82
C SER A 150 -18.67 -5.08 0.47
N ASN A 151 -19.34 -5.68 1.47
CA ASN A 151 -20.49 -6.52 1.19
C ASN A 151 -21.76 -5.71 0.95
N THR A 152 -22.01 -4.67 1.74
CA THR A 152 -23.25 -3.86 1.66
C THR A 152 -23.04 -2.53 0.94
N HIS A 153 -21.85 -1.96 1.00
CA HIS A 153 -21.51 -0.61 0.54
C HIS A 153 -22.36 0.51 1.18
N ILE A 154 -22.91 0.26 2.38
CA ILE A 154 -23.72 1.22 3.12
C ILE A 154 -22.83 1.94 4.13
N TYR A 155 -22.39 3.16 3.81
CA TYR A 155 -21.38 3.91 4.56
C TYR A 155 -21.66 4.05 6.06
N ASN A 156 -22.90 4.39 6.44
CA ASN A 156 -23.30 4.57 7.84
C ASN A 156 -23.35 3.24 8.62
N GLU A 157 -23.39 2.11 7.94
CA GLU A 157 -23.28 0.78 8.54
C GLU A 157 -21.82 0.37 8.66
N ILE A 158 -21.09 0.31 7.54
CA ILE A 158 -19.72 -0.20 7.51
C ILE A 158 -18.74 0.64 8.32
N TYR A 159 -18.97 1.96 8.42
CA TYR A 159 -18.10 2.86 9.20
C TYR A 159 -18.66 3.21 10.58
N SER A 160 -19.73 2.53 11.03
CA SER A 160 -20.27 2.70 12.37
C SER A 160 -19.31 2.25 13.47
N SER A 161 -18.53 1.20 13.22
CA SER A 161 -17.44 0.71 14.08
C SER A 161 -16.44 -0.14 13.30
N ALA A 162 -15.31 -0.45 13.90
CA ALA A 162 -14.34 -1.36 13.30
C ALA A 162 -14.91 -2.78 13.16
N GLU A 163 -15.67 -3.26 14.13
CA GLU A 163 -16.34 -4.56 14.12
C GLU A 163 -17.35 -4.65 12.96
N ALA A 164 -18.13 -3.58 12.74
CA ALA A 164 -19.06 -3.51 11.63
C ALA A 164 -18.34 -3.59 10.27
N TYR A 165 -17.25 -2.84 10.12
CA TYR A 165 -16.40 -2.88 8.93
C TYR A 165 -15.87 -4.29 8.64
N TYR A 166 -15.28 -4.94 9.64
CA TYR A 166 -14.74 -6.30 9.47
C TYR A 166 -15.83 -7.34 9.25
N SER A 167 -16.98 -7.23 9.91
CA SER A 167 -18.12 -8.14 9.70
C SER A 167 -18.60 -8.10 8.25
N ASP A 168 -18.71 -6.89 7.68
CA ASP A 168 -19.08 -6.68 6.29
C ASP A 168 -18.00 -7.24 5.35
N LEU A 169 -16.74 -6.86 5.55
CA LEU A 169 -15.61 -7.30 4.74
C LEU A 169 -15.45 -8.82 4.71
N TYR A 170 -15.50 -9.48 5.88
CA TYR A 170 -15.39 -10.93 5.98
C TYR A 170 -16.58 -11.67 5.39
N THR A 171 -17.77 -11.07 5.34
CA THR A 171 -18.94 -11.67 4.68
C THR A 171 -18.67 -11.81 3.19
N LEU A 172 -18.19 -10.78 2.53
CA LEU A 172 -17.80 -10.84 1.13
C LEU A 172 -16.60 -11.78 0.91
N SER A 173 -15.57 -11.68 1.76
CA SER A 173 -14.38 -12.53 1.69
C SER A 173 -14.73 -14.03 1.73
N ARG A 174 -15.59 -14.45 2.66
CA ARG A 174 -16.05 -15.85 2.76
C ARG A 174 -16.82 -16.30 1.52
N LYS A 175 -17.65 -15.43 0.94
CA LYS A 175 -18.39 -15.74 -0.29
C LYS A 175 -17.44 -15.96 -1.47
N ILE A 176 -16.49 -15.07 -1.67
CA ILE A 176 -15.49 -15.19 -2.74
C ILE A 176 -14.61 -16.43 -2.52
N LYS A 177 -14.13 -16.67 -1.30
CA LYS A 177 -13.34 -17.86 -0.98
C LYS A 177 -14.08 -19.16 -1.25
N LYS A 178 -15.38 -19.23 -0.91
CA LYS A 178 -16.22 -20.40 -1.21
C LYS A 178 -16.38 -20.61 -2.72
N LEU A 179 -16.44 -19.53 -3.50
CA LEU A 179 -16.75 -19.59 -4.94
C LEU A 179 -15.53 -19.96 -5.79
N ILE A 180 -14.36 -19.38 -5.51
CA ILE A 180 -13.14 -19.50 -6.34
C ILE A 180 -11.91 -19.98 -5.56
N ASN A 181 -12.08 -20.36 -4.29
CA ASN A 181 -11.01 -20.83 -3.40
C ASN A 181 -9.82 -19.87 -3.22
N ILE A 182 -10.07 -18.55 -3.26
CA ILE A 182 -9.08 -17.50 -3.06
C ILE A 182 -9.34 -16.77 -1.75
N ASP A 183 -8.31 -16.62 -0.93
CA ASP A 183 -8.32 -15.79 0.28
C ASP A 183 -7.62 -14.44 -0.02
N THR A 184 -8.33 -13.58 -0.76
CA THR A 184 -7.78 -12.27 -1.13
C THR A 184 -7.57 -11.38 0.10
N LYS A 185 -6.42 -10.69 0.13
CA LYS A 185 -6.05 -9.72 1.16
C LYS A 185 -5.95 -8.29 0.61
N ILE A 186 -6.37 -8.12 -0.64
CA ILE A 186 -6.40 -6.83 -1.32
C ILE A 186 -7.76 -6.19 -1.07
N ILE A 187 -7.78 -4.97 -0.58
CA ILE A 187 -9.01 -4.23 -0.29
C ILE A 187 -8.95 -2.82 -0.86
N ARG A 188 -10.12 -2.23 -1.07
CA ARG A 188 -10.29 -0.79 -1.23
C ARG A 188 -11.42 -0.33 -0.34
N PHE A 189 -11.16 0.70 0.45
CA PHE A 189 -12.19 1.31 1.29
C PHE A 189 -13.24 2.01 0.44
N PRO A 190 -14.55 1.79 0.65
CA PRO A 190 -15.60 2.60 0.04
C PRO A 190 -15.35 4.10 0.27
N GLY A 191 -15.24 4.86 -0.84
CA GLY A 191 -14.87 6.27 -0.82
C GLY A 191 -13.39 6.58 -0.59
N GLY A 192 -12.52 5.56 -0.48
CA GLY A 192 -11.07 5.70 -0.25
C GLY A 192 -10.67 5.79 1.21
N SER A 193 -9.37 5.64 1.49
CA SER A 193 -8.83 5.63 2.87
C SER A 193 -8.89 7.01 3.55
N SER A 194 -9.06 8.09 2.79
CA SER A 194 -9.17 9.47 3.27
C SER A 194 -10.55 10.07 3.10
N ASN A 195 -11.60 9.23 2.94
CA ASN A 195 -12.95 9.72 2.70
C ASN A 195 -13.48 10.58 3.85
N THR A 196 -14.37 11.54 3.50
CA THR A 196 -15.08 12.38 4.46
C THR A 196 -16.49 11.87 4.76
N ILE A 197 -16.98 10.88 4.03
CA ILE A 197 -18.31 10.30 4.18
C ILE A 197 -18.46 9.66 5.57
N SER A 198 -17.37 9.11 6.12
CA SER A 198 -17.31 8.51 7.46
C SER A 198 -17.15 9.52 8.60
N SER A 199 -17.25 10.83 8.35
CA SER A 199 -17.01 11.89 9.34
C SER A 199 -17.98 11.87 10.54
N PHE A 200 -19.11 11.18 10.42
CA PHE A 200 -20.03 10.91 11.52
C PHE A 200 -19.39 10.05 12.63
N ASN A 201 -18.38 9.23 12.31
CA ASN A 201 -17.58 8.48 13.26
C ASN A 201 -16.12 8.97 13.21
N LYS A 202 -15.82 9.99 14.00
CA LYS A 202 -14.52 10.65 14.00
C LYS A 202 -13.38 9.67 14.30
N GLY A 203 -12.38 9.66 13.40
CA GLY A 203 -11.15 8.86 13.56
C GLY A 203 -11.27 7.43 13.05
N ILE A 204 -12.43 6.97 12.61
CA ILE A 204 -12.62 5.60 12.12
C ILE A 204 -11.66 5.26 10.97
N MET A 205 -11.49 6.14 9.98
CA MET A 205 -10.57 5.87 8.88
C MET A 205 -9.10 5.89 9.31
N SER A 206 -8.72 6.78 10.23
CA SER A 206 -7.37 6.81 10.80
C SER A 206 -7.05 5.56 11.62
N TYR A 207 -8.06 4.92 12.20
CA TYR A 207 -7.94 3.64 12.87
C TYR A 207 -7.87 2.50 11.85
N LEU A 208 -8.88 2.36 10.98
CA LEU A 208 -9.00 1.26 10.02
C LEU A 208 -7.82 1.18 9.06
N SER A 209 -7.31 2.31 8.55
CA SER A 209 -6.17 2.33 7.63
C SER A 209 -4.88 1.74 8.22
N LYS A 210 -4.74 1.77 9.54
CA LYS A 210 -3.61 1.15 10.26
C LYS A 210 -3.92 -0.28 10.69
N ASP A 211 -5.16 -0.53 11.07
CA ASP A 211 -5.56 -1.79 11.68
C ASP A 211 -5.71 -2.91 10.63
N VAL A 212 -6.22 -2.59 9.42
CA VAL A 212 -6.30 -3.56 8.32
C VAL A 212 -4.92 -4.12 7.94
N LEU A 213 -3.87 -3.28 7.98
CA LEU A 213 -2.50 -3.71 7.72
C LEU A 213 -2.00 -4.71 8.76
N LYS A 214 -2.32 -4.49 10.04
CA LYS A 214 -1.99 -5.43 11.14
C LYS A 214 -2.71 -6.76 10.98
N ASN A 215 -3.92 -6.74 10.41
CA ASN A 215 -4.71 -7.92 10.13
C ASN A 215 -4.36 -8.59 8.78
N GLY A 216 -3.25 -8.16 8.14
CA GLY A 216 -2.71 -8.77 6.92
C GLY A 216 -3.43 -8.37 5.63
N PHE A 217 -4.27 -7.36 5.66
CA PHE A 217 -4.85 -6.78 4.45
C PHE A 217 -3.97 -5.66 3.91
N HIS A 218 -4.05 -5.41 2.60
CA HIS A 218 -3.42 -4.30 1.91
C HIS A 218 -4.49 -3.49 1.18
N TYR A 219 -4.61 -2.21 1.52
CA TYR A 219 -5.56 -1.33 0.83
C TYR A 219 -4.90 -0.51 -0.26
N PHE A 220 -5.66 -0.20 -1.30
CA PHE A 220 -5.21 0.56 -2.46
C PHE A 220 -6.21 1.65 -2.78
N ASP A 221 -5.76 2.90 -2.69
CA ASP A 221 -6.49 4.05 -3.24
C ASP A 221 -6.11 4.24 -4.72
N TRP A 222 -6.44 5.39 -5.27
CA TRP A 222 -6.17 5.76 -6.65
C TRP A 222 -5.51 7.14 -6.71
N ASN A 223 -4.91 7.44 -7.83
CA ASN A 223 -4.34 8.75 -8.12
C ASN A 223 -4.80 9.32 -9.48
N VAL A 224 -5.66 8.57 -10.18
CA VAL A 224 -6.38 9.00 -11.38
C VAL A 224 -7.83 8.57 -11.22
N SER A 225 -8.77 9.51 -11.28
CA SER A 225 -10.21 9.23 -11.20
C SER A 225 -10.86 9.46 -12.56
N ALA A 226 -11.66 8.52 -13.00
CA ALA A 226 -12.48 8.69 -14.21
C ALA A 226 -13.70 9.61 -13.96
N GLU A 227 -14.05 9.88 -12.69
CA GLU A 227 -15.24 10.63 -12.28
C GLU A 227 -16.56 10.03 -12.80
N ASP A 228 -16.54 8.75 -13.11
CA ASP A 228 -17.61 8.00 -13.76
C ASP A 228 -18.74 7.58 -12.81
N ALA A 229 -18.58 7.77 -11.49
CA ALA A 229 -19.67 7.65 -10.52
C ALA A 229 -20.66 8.83 -10.61
N TYR A 230 -20.28 9.94 -11.24
CA TYR A 230 -21.12 11.13 -11.42
C TYR A 230 -21.81 11.14 -12.79
N LEU A 231 -22.67 12.14 -13.03
CA LEU A 231 -23.27 12.37 -14.36
C LEU A 231 -22.20 12.91 -15.32
N ARG A 232 -21.55 12.01 -16.04
CA ARG A 232 -20.51 12.29 -17.03
C ARG A 232 -20.85 11.64 -18.37
N SER A 233 -20.38 12.23 -19.45
CA SER A 233 -20.40 11.59 -20.76
C SER A 233 -19.22 10.62 -20.93
N GLU A 234 -19.31 9.70 -21.86
CA GLU A 234 -18.19 8.82 -22.27
C GLU A 234 -16.90 9.60 -22.56
N LYS A 235 -17.02 10.76 -23.25
CA LYS A 235 -15.89 11.62 -23.57
C LYS A 235 -15.23 12.23 -22.33
N GLU A 236 -16.02 12.61 -21.33
CA GLU A 236 -15.46 13.13 -20.06
C GLU A 236 -14.76 12.03 -19.27
N VAL A 237 -15.32 10.82 -19.20
CA VAL A 237 -14.68 9.66 -18.60
C VAL A 237 -13.31 9.40 -19.24
N TYR A 238 -13.26 9.34 -20.58
CA TYR A 238 -12.01 9.20 -21.31
C TYR A 238 -11.02 10.33 -20.98
N ASN A 239 -11.45 11.58 -21.08
CA ASN A 239 -10.58 12.74 -20.85
C ASN A 239 -10.03 12.77 -19.42
N ASN A 240 -10.86 12.48 -18.41
CA ASN A 240 -10.44 12.46 -16.99
C ASN A 240 -9.33 11.44 -16.76
N VAL A 241 -9.44 10.25 -17.35
CA VAL A 241 -8.38 9.25 -17.26
C VAL A 241 -7.14 9.74 -18.01
N ILE A 242 -7.23 10.08 -19.27
CA ILE A 242 -6.03 10.40 -20.09
C ILE A 242 -5.27 11.62 -19.57
N TYR A 243 -5.97 12.69 -19.17
CA TYR A 243 -5.32 13.87 -18.60
C TYR A 243 -4.82 13.67 -17.15
N GLY A 244 -5.36 12.68 -16.44
CA GLY A 244 -4.89 12.31 -15.11
C GLY A 244 -3.61 11.48 -15.10
N LEU A 245 -3.27 10.83 -16.22
CA LEU A 245 -2.08 9.99 -16.31
C LEU A 245 -0.79 10.80 -16.25
N SER A 246 0.21 10.23 -15.60
CA SER A 246 1.56 10.79 -15.54
C SER A 246 2.59 9.74 -15.94
N LYS A 247 3.55 10.12 -16.78
CA LYS A 247 4.68 9.26 -17.18
C LYS A 247 5.70 9.06 -16.05
N ASN A 248 5.63 9.89 -14.99
CA ASN A 248 6.64 9.94 -13.94
C ASN A 248 6.21 9.20 -12.67
N ARG A 249 5.12 8.47 -12.71
CA ARG A 249 4.61 7.70 -11.56
C ARG A 249 3.79 6.50 -12.03
N SER A 250 3.58 5.54 -11.14
CA SER A 250 2.53 4.54 -11.32
C SER A 250 1.16 5.20 -11.23
N ASN A 251 0.28 4.84 -12.15
CA ASN A 251 -1.07 5.38 -12.25
C ASN A 251 -2.06 4.30 -11.83
N VAL A 252 -2.76 4.51 -10.73
CA VAL A 252 -3.88 3.66 -10.31
C VAL A 252 -5.16 4.37 -10.70
N VAL A 253 -5.83 3.84 -11.73
CA VAL A 253 -7.03 4.44 -12.31
C VAL A 253 -8.26 3.87 -11.64
N LEU A 254 -9.08 4.74 -11.05
CA LEU A 254 -10.40 4.40 -10.53
C LEU A 254 -11.44 4.50 -11.64
N LEU A 255 -12.08 3.39 -11.90
CA LEU A 255 -13.28 3.21 -12.72
C LEU A 255 -14.33 2.47 -11.90
N HIS A 256 -15.60 2.52 -12.28
CA HIS A 256 -16.65 1.79 -11.59
C HIS A 256 -17.37 0.82 -12.51
N ASP A 257 -17.64 -0.37 -11.97
CA ASP A 257 -18.40 -1.45 -12.59
C ASP A 257 -19.77 -1.62 -11.92
N PHE A 258 -20.46 -0.49 -11.66
CA PHE A 258 -21.82 -0.56 -11.13
C PHE A 258 -22.87 -0.71 -12.24
N TYR A 259 -24.08 -1.08 -11.84
CA TYR A 259 -25.17 -1.40 -12.74
C TYR A 259 -25.47 -0.24 -13.70
N ASN A 260 -25.52 -0.53 -15.03
CA ASN A 260 -25.79 0.42 -16.12
C ASN A 260 -24.73 1.53 -16.33
N ASN A 261 -23.53 1.39 -15.82
CA ASN A 261 -22.45 2.35 -16.09
C ASN A 261 -21.85 2.22 -17.50
N TYR A 262 -22.71 2.31 -18.53
CA TYR A 262 -22.31 2.14 -19.94
C TYR A 262 -21.30 3.18 -20.43
N LYS A 263 -21.22 4.36 -19.81
CA LYS A 263 -20.22 5.39 -20.19
C LYS A 263 -18.79 4.91 -19.93
N THR A 264 -18.56 4.20 -18.83
CA THR A 264 -17.29 3.57 -18.54
C THR A 264 -16.99 2.43 -19.51
N LEU A 265 -17.96 1.55 -19.74
CA LEU A 265 -17.84 0.46 -20.71
C LEU A 265 -17.47 1.00 -22.11
N ASN A 266 -18.18 2.03 -22.59
CA ASN A 266 -17.96 2.59 -23.92
C ASN A 266 -16.63 3.37 -24.05
N ALA A 267 -16.15 3.98 -22.97
CA ALA A 267 -14.88 4.70 -22.95
C ALA A 267 -13.67 3.76 -22.89
N LEU A 268 -13.84 2.55 -22.33
CA LEU A 268 -12.74 1.68 -21.92
C LEU A 268 -11.80 1.28 -23.06
N ASP A 269 -12.34 0.89 -24.22
CA ASP A 269 -11.52 0.47 -25.38
C ASP A 269 -10.64 1.60 -25.92
N LYS A 270 -11.03 2.85 -25.71
CA LYS A 270 -10.23 4.04 -26.08
C LYS A 270 -9.21 4.42 -25.00
N ILE A 271 -9.50 4.10 -23.74
CA ILE A 271 -8.60 4.34 -22.60
C ILE A 271 -7.39 3.40 -22.66
N ILE A 272 -7.60 2.15 -23.05
CA ILE A 272 -6.56 1.12 -23.21
C ILE A 272 -5.76 1.35 -24.49
#